data_ce72b546a1c81c1eb848cdd587c82710
#
_entry.id   ce72b546a1c81c1eb848cdd587c82710
#
_cell.length_a   1.000
_cell.length_b   1.000
_cell.length_c   1.000
_cell.angle_alpha   90.00
_cell.angle_beta   90.00
_cell.angle_gamma   90.00
#
_symmetry.space_group_name_H-M   'P 1'
#
loop_
_entity.id
_entity.type
_entity.pdbx_description
1 polymer ?
#
loop_
_entity_poly.entity_id
_entity_poly.type
_entity_poly.pdbx_seq_one_letter_code
_entity_poly.pdbx_strand_id
1 'polypeptide(L)'
;GRVMHDLEGELPYQPYGQEGEAIYSVSRGNINAKMMDIAEKKGNATIHYHHECHKVDFEKSISFVRNTITGEEIEVKSDLIFASDGAFSAIRYNSMQKLPRFNYSQRFIEDGYREVLLPANADGSYKMDKNALHIWPRGRFMMIALANEDGSFTCTLFMPHENHKY
;
A
#
# COMPACT_ATOMS: atom_id res chain seq x y z
N GLY A 1 -17.30 6.09 11.67
CA GLY A 1 -16.60 6.05 12.96
C GLY A 1 -15.82 4.77 13.17
N ARG A 2 -15.48 4.46 14.40
CA ARG A 2 -14.74 3.25 14.78
C ARG A 2 -15.44 2.51 15.92
N VAL A 3 -15.34 1.20 15.90
CA VAL A 3 -15.80 0.30 16.96
C VAL A 3 -14.56 -0.29 17.63
N MET A 4 -14.44 -0.07 18.93
CA MET A 4 -13.35 -0.63 19.74
C MET A 4 -13.81 -1.97 20.29
N HIS A 5 -13.00 -3.01 20.10
CA HIS A 5 -13.23 -4.34 20.68
C HIS A 5 -12.34 -4.51 21.90
N ASP A 6 -12.85 -4.23 23.08
CA ASP A 6 -12.10 -4.38 24.32
C ASP A 6 -11.93 -5.86 24.75
N LEU A 7 -11.33 -6.09 25.91
CA LEU A 7 -11.11 -7.43 26.44
C LEU A 7 -12.37 -8.00 27.13
N GLU A 8 -13.25 -7.14 27.58
CA GLU A 8 -14.50 -7.45 28.25
C GLU A 8 -15.62 -7.81 27.24
N GLY A 9 -15.37 -7.55 25.95
CA GLY A 9 -16.32 -7.83 24.86
C GLY A 9 -17.30 -6.68 24.59
N GLU A 10 -17.09 -5.51 25.18
CA GLU A 10 -17.83 -4.31 24.84
C GLU A 10 -17.42 -3.79 23.45
N LEU A 11 -18.36 -3.11 22.79
CA LEU A 11 -18.19 -2.58 21.43
C LEU A 11 -18.53 -1.09 21.37
N PRO A 12 -17.84 -0.22 22.13
CA PRO A 12 -18.13 1.21 22.10
C PRO A 12 -17.85 1.81 20.72
N TYR A 13 -18.83 2.51 20.18
CA TYR A 13 -18.70 3.24 18.93
C TYR A 13 -18.19 4.65 19.18
N GLN A 14 -17.22 5.08 18.41
CA GLN A 14 -16.64 6.42 18.46
C GLN A 14 -16.73 7.07 17.07
N PRO A 15 -17.50 8.16 16.90
CA PRO A 15 -17.56 8.88 15.64
C PRO A 15 -16.22 9.58 15.33
N TYR A 16 -15.92 9.80 14.06
CA TYR A 16 -14.73 10.54 13.64
C TYR A 16 -14.90 12.06 13.71
N GLY A 17 -16.12 12.54 13.64
CA GLY A 17 -16.41 13.96 13.64
C GLY A 17 -17.90 14.22 13.79
N GLN A 18 -18.42 15.24 13.10
CA GLN A 18 -19.83 15.58 13.13
C GLN A 18 -20.68 14.57 12.35
N GLU A 19 -22.00 14.66 12.53
CA GLU A 19 -22.94 13.81 11.78
C GLU A 19 -22.74 13.99 10.25
N GLY A 20 -22.62 12.89 9.56
CA GLY A 20 -22.35 12.84 8.11
C GLY A 20 -20.88 12.80 7.71
N GLU A 21 -19.95 13.04 8.63
CA GLU A 21 -18.52 12.89 8.34
C GLU A 21 -18.10 11.43 8.39
N ALA A 22 -17.41 10.99 7.31
CA ALA A 22 -16.95 9.61 7.16
C ALA A 22 -15.61 9.53 6.44
N ILE A 23 -14.86 8.47 6.72
CA ILE A 23 -13.76 8.02 5.85
C ILE A 23 -14.28 6.88 4.98
N TYR A 24 -13.76 6.80 3.77
CA TYR A 24 -14.15 5.77 2.82
C TYR A 24 -13.01 4.77 2.66
N SER A 25 -13.31 3.49 2.89
CA SER A 25 -12.38 2.40 2.62
C SER A 25 -12.46 2.01 1.15
N VAL A 26 -11.32 1.70 0.56
CA VAL A 26 -11.23 1.24 -0.83
C VAL A 26 -10.18 0.16 -0.94
N SER A 27 -10.45 -0.87 -1.75
CA SER A 27 -9.45 -1.88 -2.08
C SER A 27 -8.25 -1.25 -2.80
N ARG A 28 -7.04 -1.53 -2.30
CA ARG A 28 -5.79 -1.05 -2.91
C ARG A 28 -5.66 -1.53 -4.36
N GLY A 29 -6.01 -2.77 -4.63
CA GLY A 29 -6.00 -3.32 -6.00
C GLY A 29 -6.98 -2.60 -6.92
N ASN A 30 -8.20 -2.38 -6.46
CA ASN A 30 -9.25 -1.73 -7.27
C ASN A 30 -8.92 -0.27 -7.56
N ILE A 31 -8.43 0.50 -6.57
CA ILE A 31 -8.04 1.89 -6.82
C ILE A 31 -6.83 1.96 -7.75
N ASN A 32 -5.85 1.06 -7.61
CA ASN A 32 -4.70 1.01 -8.51
C ASN A 32 -5.14 0.75 -9.96
N ALA A 33 -5.94 -0.29 -10.20
CA ALA A 33 -6.47 -0.58 -11.52
C ALA A 33 -7.26 0.61 -12.11
N LYS A 34 -8.11 1.24 -11.29
CA LYS A 34 -8.88 2.41 -11.69
C LYS A 34 -8.00 3.61 -12.07
N MET A 35 -6.93 3.85 -11.31
CA MET A 35 -6.00 4.94 -11.62
C MET A 35 -5.21 4.67 -12.90
N MET A 36 -4.84 3.42 -13.17
CA MET A 36 -4.21 3.02 -14.44
C MET A 36 -5.15 3.26 -15.62
N ASP A 37 -6.41 2.85 -15.52
CA ASP A 37 -7.44 3.13 -16.53
C ASP A 37 -7.60 4.64 -16.81
N ILE A 38 -7.59 5.45 -15.76
CA ILE A 38 -7.72 6.90 -15.90
C ILE A 38 -6.49 7.50 -16.56
N ALA A 39 -5.28 7.04 -16.20
CA ALA A 39 -4.04 7.51 -16.81
C ALA A 39 -4.03 7.26 -18.33
N GLU A 40 -4.41 6.07 -18.77
CA GLU A 40 -4.47 5.75 -20.20
C GLU A 40 -5.59 6.50 -20.93
N LYS A 41 -6.81 6.53 -20.37
CA LYS A 41 -7.99 7.12 -21.04
C LYS A 41 -7.99 8.66 -21.07
N LYS A 42 -7.40 9.32 -20.06
CA LYS A 42 -7.48 10.78 -19.89
C LYS A 42 -6.11 11.47 -19.92
N GLY A 43 -5.04 10.75 -19.57
CA GLY A 43 -3.71 11.31 -19.38
C GLY A 43 -2.77 11.16 -20.57
N ASN A 44 -3.19 10.55 -21.67
CA ASN A 44 -2.33 10.21 -22.81
C ASN A 44 -1.09 9.39 -22.38
N ALA A 45 -1.23 8.59 -21.30
CA ALA A 45 -0.18 7.74 -20.80
C ALA A 45 -0.23 6.36 -21.48
N THR A 46 0.92 5.77 -21.71
CA THR A 46 1.04 4.37 -22.12
C THR A 46 1.62 3.58 -20.95
N ILE A 47 0.93 2.53 -20.53
CA ILE A 47 1.40 1.65 -19.46
C ILE A 47 2.05 0.42 -20.06
N HIS A 48 3.33 0.21 -19.76
CA HIS A 48 4.07 -0.97 -20.19
C HIS A 48 4.12 -2.00 -19.05
N TYR A 49 3.29 -3.05 -19.15
CA TYR A 49 3.27 -4.14 -18.19
C TYR A 49 4.51 -5.03 -18.32
N HIS A 50 4.89 -5.67 -17.24
CA HIS A 50 6.06 -6.54 -17.18
C HIS A 50 7.38 -5.85 -17.52
N HIS A 51 7.45 -4.54 -17.32
CA HIS A 51 8.65 -3.74 -17.54
C HIS A 51 9.11 -3.10 -16.24
N GLU A 52 10.30 -3.46 -15.82
CA GLU A 52 10.93 -2.99 -14.57
C GLU A 52 12.06 -2.03 -14.91
N CYS A 53 11.93 -0.77 -14.49
CA CYS A 53 13.04 0.17 -14.55
C CYS A 53 13.97 -0.10 -13.36
N HIS A 54 15.20 -0.53 -13.62
CA HIS A 54 16.13 -0.94 -12.57
C HIS A 54 17.33 0.00 -12.41
N LYS A 55 17.57 0.92 -13.35
CA LYS A 55 18.67 1.87 -13.33
C LYS A 55 18.36 3.09 -14.19
N VAL A 56 18.94 4.24 -13.84
CA VAL A 56 18.89 5.47 -14.64
C VAL A 56 20.31 6.03 -14.80
N ASP A 57 20.67 6.43 -16.01
CA ASP A 57 21.82 7.26 -16.33
C ASP A 57 21.35 8.73 -16.40
N PHE A 58 21.66 9.50 -15.38
CA PHE A 58 21.21 10.90 -15.29
C PHE A 58 21.92 11.84 -16.25
N GLU A 59 23.14 11.52 -16.67
CA GLU A 59 23.88 12.35 -17.63
C GLU A 59 23.31 12.21 -19.04
N LYS A 60 22.90 11.00 -19.40
CA LYS A 60 22.35 10.70 -20.71
C LYS A 60 20.83 10.78 -20.78
N SER A 61 20.15 10.93 -19.63
CA SER A 61 18.69 10.86 -19.50
C SER A 61 18.11 9.54 -20.04
N ILE A 62 18.76 8.42 -19.70
CA ILE A 62 18.38 7.07 -20.16
C ILE A 62 17.95 6.23 -18.96
N SER A 63 16.76 5.65 -19.05
CA SER A 63 16.28 4.61 -18.15
C SER A 63 16.57 3.22 -18.75
N PHE A 64 17.13 2.34 -17.94
CA PHE A 64 17.34 0.93 -18.29
C PHE A 64 16.17 0.11 -17.75
N VAL A 65 15.43 -0.49 -18.67
CA VAL A 65 14.18 -1.19 -18.38
C VAL A 65 14.31 -2.63 -18.83
N ARG A 66 13.95 -3.56 -17.95
CA ARG A 66 13.96 -4.99 -18.22
C ARG A 66 12.53 -5.50 -18.37
N ASN A 67 12.28 -6.26 -19.42
CA ASN A 67 11.08 -7.08 -19.53
C ASN A 67 11.21 -8.28 -18.59
N THR A 68 10.33 -8.38 -17.58
CA THR A 68 10.41 -9.42 -16.54
C THR A 68 10.00 -10.82 -17.04
N ILE A 69 9.41 -10.93 -18.22
CA ILE A 69 9.04 -12.21 -18.84
C ILE A 69 10.16 -12.71 -19.75
N THR A 70 10.65 -11.84 -20.65
CA THR A 70 11.64 -12.23 -21.68
C THR A 70 13.08 -12.03 -21.23
N GLY A 71 13.32 -11.18 -20.22
CA GLY A 71 14.66 -10.77 -19.80
C GLY A 71 15.31 -9.73 -20.72
N GLU A 72 14.62 -9.26 -21.74
CA GLU A 72 15.13 -8.26 -22.67
C GLU A 72 15.37 -6.93 -21.97
N GLU A 73 16.52 -6.30 -22.24
CA GLU A 73 16.88 -4.97 -21.74
C GLU A 73 16.57 -3.92 -22.80
N ILE A 74 15.92 -2.82 -22.39
CA ILE A 74 15.50 -1.71 -23.25
C ILE A 74 16.04 -0.42 -22.68
N GLU A 75 16.58 0.44 -23.52
CA GLU A 75 16.97 1.79 -23.18
C GLU A 75 15.86 2.79 -23.56
N VAL A 76 15.37 3.55 -22.59
CA VAL A 76 14.34 4.55 -22.80
C VAL A 76 14.91 5.92 -22.49
N LYS A 77 14.98 6.79 -23.50
CA LYS A 77 15.41 8.19 -23.35
C LYS A 77 14.20 9.06 -23.05
N SER A 78 14.31 9.93 -22.05
CA SER A 78 13.23 10.80 -21.59
C SER A 78 13.78 12.16 -21.14
N ASP A 79 13.02 13.23 -21.35
CA ASP A 79 13.38 14.57 -20.86
C ASP A 79 13.17 14.71 -19.35
N LEU A 80 12.25 13.92 -18.76
CA LEU A 80 11.94 13.93 -17.35
C LEU A 80 11.55 12.54 -16.87
N ILE A 81 12.02 12.15 -15.68
CA ILE A 81 11.75 10.85 -15.07
C ILE A 81 11.20 11.05 -13.67
N PHE A 82 10.04 10.47 -13.38
CA PHE A 82 9.47 10.37 -12.04
C PHE A 82 9.66 8.96 -11.50
N ALA A 83 10.44 8.80 -10.44
CA ALA A 83 10.65 7.52 -9.77
C ALA A 83 9.62 7.37 -8.63
N SER A 84 8.60 6.57 -8.83
CA SER A 84 7.55 6.24 -7.84
C SER A 84 7.60 4.77 -7.42
N ASP A 85 8.78 4.16 -7.43
CA ASP A 85 9.03 2.74 -7.23
C ASP A 85 9.15 2.34 -5.74
N GLY A 86 8.72 3.20 -4.83
CA GLY A 86 8.42 2.88 -3.43
C GLY A 86 9.62 2.80 -2.49
N ALA A 87 9.40 2.18 -1.32
CA ALA A 87 10.36 2.14 -0.22
C ALA A 87 11.68 1.42 -0.60
N PHE A 88 11.59 0.42 -1.47
CA PHE A 88 12.73 -0.35 -1.98
C PHE A 88 13.13 0.06 -3.40
N SER A 89 13.02 1.33 -3.72
CA SER A 89 13.30 1.93 -5.02
C SER A 89 14.61 1.43 -5.61
N ALA A 90 14.52 0.74 -6.75
CA ALA A 90 15.69 0.29 -7.50
C ALA A 90 16.46 1.47 -8.08
N ILE A 91 15.76 2.53 -8.49
CA ILE A 91 16.38 3.75 -9.02
C ILE A 91 17.20 4.46 -7.94
N ARG A 92 16.68 4.54 -6.72
CA ARG A 92 17.43 5.13 -5.60
C ARG A 92 18.69 4.34 -5.31
N TYR A 93 18.61 3.01 -5.19
CA TYR A 93 19.76 2.16 -4.87
C TYR A 93 20.78 2.07 -6.00
N ASN A 94 20.32 1.88 -7.21
CA ASN A 94 21.22 1.59 -8.34
C ASN A 94 21.75 2.84 -9.03
N SER A 95 21.14 4.00 -8.82
CA SER A 95 21.49 5.23 -9.51
C SER A 95 21.69 6.42 -8.59
N MET A 96 20.65 6.83 -7.84
CA MET A 96 20.71 8.09 -7.06
C MET A 96 21.77 8.06 -5.96
N GLN A 97 21.94 6.93 -5.25
CA GLN A 97 22.98 6.82 -4.19
C GLN A 97 24.42 6.90 -4.71
N LYS A 98 24.62 6.78 -6.01
CA LYS A 98 25.92 6.94 -6.67
C LYS A 98 26.24 8.39 -7.05
N LEU A 99 25.25 9.28 -6.93
CA LEU A 99 25.44 10.70 -7.21
C LEU A 99 26.26 11.37 -6.09
N PRO A 100 27.16 12.30 -6.45
CA PRO A 100 27.87 13.09 -5.45
C PRO A 100 26.90 13.88 -4.57
N ARG A 101 27.13 13.86 -3.25
CA ARG A 101 26.34 14.61 -2.26
C ARG A 101 24.88 14.20 -2.15
N PHE A 102 24.51 12.99 -2.60
CA PHE A 102 23.17 12.44 -2.38
C PHE A 102 23.04 11.93 -0.95
N ASN A 103 22.28 12.64 -0.13
CA ASN A 103 22.02 12.25 1.25
C ASN A 103 20.81 11.31 1.29
N TYR A 104 20.99 10.13 1.87
CA TYR A 104 19.91 9.16 2.07
C TYR A 104 20.02 8.51 3.45
N SER A 105 18.90 8.41 4.13
CA SER A 105 18.77 7.60 5.33
C SER A 105 17.51 6.76 5.28
N GLN A 106 17.57 5.54 5.76
CA GLN A 106 16.44 4.63 5.89
C GLN A 106 16.41 4.07 7.30
N ARG A 107 15.26 4.19 7.95
CA ARG A 107 15.05 3.65 9.28
C ARG A 107 13.83 2.75 9.26
N PHE A 108 13.98 1.54 9.78
CA PHE A 108 12.88 0.63 10.01
C PHE A 108 12.29 0.90 11.39
N ILE A 109 10.97 0.87 11.49
CA ILE A 109 10.27 0.85 12.78
C ILE A 109 10.34 -0.56 13.36
N GLU A 110 10.13 -0.68 14.68
CA GLU A 110 10.19 -1.97 15.38
C GLU A 110 9.00 -2.88 15.06
N ASP A 111 7.91 -2.29 14.61
CA ASP A 111 6.68 -3.02 14.31
C ASP A 111 6.54 -3.29 12.82
N GLY A 112 6.01 -4.46 12.50
CA GLY A 112 5.55 -4.83 11.19
C GLY A 112 4.03 -4.91 11.13
N TYR A 113 3.49 -5.10 9.92
CA TYR A 113 2.08 -5.40 9.75
C TYR A 113 1.86 -6.53 8.75
N ARG A 114 0.75 -7.23 8.92
CA ARG A 114 0.29 -8.25 8.00
C ARG A 114 -1.19 -8.08 7.71
N GLU A 115 -1.52 -8.08 6.43
CA GLU A 115 -2.91 -8.10 5.97
C GLU A 115 -3.39 -9.54 5.83
N VAL A 116 -4.61 -9.80 6.34
CA VAL A 116 -5.35 -11.04 6.19
C VAL A 116 -6.79 -10.72 5.79
N LEU A 117 -7.40 -11.60 5.03
CA LEU A 117 -8.78 -11.45 4.58
C LEU A 117 -9.71 -12.23 5.50
N LEU A 118 -10.74 -11.57 6.03
CA LEU A 118 -11.90 -12.22 6.64
C LEU A 118 -13.00 -12.31 5.57
N PRO A 119 -13.34 -13.49 5.05
CA PRO A 119 -14.33 -13.63 3.99
C PRO A 119 -15.74 -13.28 4.48
N ALA A 120 -16.59 -12.86 3.56
CA ALA A 120 -18.03 -12.68 3.80
C ALA A 120 -18.68 -13.95 4.36
N ASN A 121 -19.90 -13.82 4.86
CA ASN A 121 -20.76 -14.96 5.15
C ASN A 121 -21.12 -15.71 3.84
N ALA A 122 -21.63 -16.93 3.96
CA ALA A 122 -22.00 -17.75 2.80
C ALA A 122 -23.07 -17.10 1.91
N ASP A 123 -23.91 -16.22 2.47
CA ASP A 123 -24.92 -15.43 1.78
C ASP A 123 -24.40 -14.09 1.24
N GLY A 124 -23.10 -13.82 1.36
CA GLY A 124 -22.47 -12.55 0.95
C GLY A 124 -22.63 -11.40 1.95
N SER A 125 -23.27 -11.62 3.09
CA SER A 125 -23.43 -10.58 4.11
C SER A 125 -22.14 -10.33 4.91
N TYR A 126 -22.05 -9.14 5.52
CA TYR A 126 -20.92 -8.76 6.34
C TYR A 126 -20.97 -9.44 7.71
N LYS A 127 -19.82 -9.85 8.22
CA LYS A 127 -19.69 -10.47 9.56
C LYS A 127 -19.68 -9.47 10.70
N MET A 128 -19.43 -8.19 10.41
CA MET A 128 -19.38 -7.09 11.37
C MET A 128 -20.02 -5.85 10.74
N ASP A 129 -20.15 -4.75 11.49
CA ASP A 129 -20.67 -3.50 10.96
C ASP A 129 -19.78 -2.96 9.83
N LYS A 130 -20.32 -2.92 8.61
CA LYS A 130 -19.60 -2.42 7.44
C LYS A 130 -19.32 -0.92 7.44
N ASN A 131 -20.01 -0.16 8.29
CA ASN A 131 -19.89 1.29 8.36
C ASN A 131 -18.93 1.76 9.47
N ALA A 132 -18.12 0.84 10.01
CA ALA A 132 -17.16 1.14 11.06
C ALA A 132 -15.75 0.60 10.74
N LEU A 133 -14.74 1.31 11.21
CA LEU A 133 -13.40 0.75 11.39
C LEU A 133 -13.41 -0.05 12.70
N HIS A 134 -13.20 -1.34 12.62
CA HIS A 134 -13.06 -2.19 13.80
C HIS A 134 -11.63 -2.19 14.30
N ILE A 135 -11.42 -2.02 15.60
CA ILE A 135 -10.09 -1.96 16.23
C ILE A 135 -10.04 -2.87 17.45
N TRP A 136 -9.07 -3.77 17.48
CA TRP A 136 -8.73 -4.63 18.62
C TRP A 136 -7.39 -4.20 19.22
N PRO A 137 -7.36 -3.29 20.20
CA PRO A 137 -6.13 -2.93 20.91
C PRO A 137 -5.75 -4.06 21.88
N ARG A 138 -4.50 -4.51 21.85
CA ARG A 138 -3.99 -5.62 22.66
C ARG A 138 -2.58 -5.34 23.18
N GLY A 139 -2.40 -4.20 23.84
CA GLY A 139 -1.11 -3.81 24.41
C GLY A 139 -0.06 -3.56 23.31
N ARG A 140 0.83 -4.53 23.10
CA ARG A 140 1.93 -4.43 22.12
C ARG A 140 1.52 -4.74 20.68
N PHE A 141 0.36 -5.27 20.45
CA PHE A 141 -0.15 -5.51 19.11
C PHE A 141 -1.57 -4.94 18.96
N MET A 142 -1.96 -4.73 17.74
CA MET A 142 -3.28 -4.21 17.41
C MET A 142 -3.74 -4.83 16.08
N MET A 143 -5.02 -5.14 15.99
CA MET A 143 -5.65 -5.50 14.73
C MET A 143 -6.71 -4.45 14.38
N ILE A 144 -6.79 -4.11 13.11
CA ILE A 144 -7.89 -3.32 12.57
C ILE A 144 -8.59 -4.10 11.47
N ALA A 145 -9.87 -3.80 11.20
CA ALA A 145 -10.59 -4.36 10.07
C ALA A 145 -11.47 -3.32 9.40
N LEU A 146 -11.45 -3.29 8.08
CA LEU A 146 -12.26 -2.45 7.21
C LEU A 146 -13.03 -3.30 6.19
N ALA A 147 -14.29 -2.96 5.99
CA ALA A 147 -15.17 -3.65 5.06
C ALA A 147 -14.74 -3.40 3.60
N ASN A 148 -14.83 -4.43 2.78
CA ASN A 148 -14.74 -4.39 1.32
C ASN A 148 -16.13 -4.44 0.69
N GLU A 149 -16.24 -4.08 -0.57
CA GLU A 149 -17.52 -4.05 -1.30
C GLU A 149 -18.17 -5.45 -1.46
N ASP A 150 -17.37 -6.50 -1.43
CA ASP A 150 -17.78 -7.90 -1.60
C ASP A 150 -18.27 -8.57 -0.31
N GLY A 151 -18.45 -7.82 0.77
CA GLY A 151 -18.85 -8.34 2.08
C GLY A 151 -17.73 -8.87 2.96
N SER A 152 -16.52 -8.95 2.44
CA SER A 152 -15.33 -9.32 3.19
C SER A 152 -14.76 -8.15 4.01
N PHE A 153 -13.79 -8.46 4.88
CA PHE A 153 -13.01 -7.44 5.58
C PHE A 153 -11.52 -7.64 5.33
N THR A 154 -10.83 -6.56 5.05
CA THR A 154 -9.36 -6.52 5.13
C THR A 154 -8.97 -6.26 6.59
N CYS A 155 -8.34 -7.24 7.19
CA CYS A 155 -7.82 -7.16 8.55
C CYS A 155 -6.32 -6.89 8.51
N THR A 156 -5.84 -5.88 9.23
CA THR A 156 -4.42 -5.58 9.32
C THR A 156 -3.97 -5.77 10.77
N LEU A 157 -3.07 -6.73 10.97
CA LEU A 157 -2.43 -7.00 12.26
C LEU A 157 -1.11 -6.23 12.32
N PHE A 158 -0.95 -5.38 13.32
CA PHE A 158 0.30 -4.68 13.65
C PHE A 158 0.90 -5.34 14.89
N MET A 159 2.18 -5.70 14.81
CA MET A 159 2.90 -6.35 15.90
C MET A 159 4.41 -6.15 15.77
N PRO A 160 5.17 -6.22 16.86
CA PRO A 160 6.63 -6.19 16.80
C PRO A 160 7.19 -7.31 15.93
N HIS A 161 8.32 -7.02 15.25
CA HIS A 161 9.08 -8.06 14.57
C HIS A 161 9.65 -9.09 15.57
N GLU A 162 9.92 -10.30 15.11
CA GLU A 162 10.60 -11.32 15.89
C GLU A 162 11.93 -10.79 16.44
N ASN A 163 12.27 -11.14 17.69
CA ASN A 163 13.46 -10.77 18.45
C ASN A 163 13.45 -9.44 19.20
N HIS A 164 12.36 -8.68 19.23
CA HIS A 164 12.23 -7.64 20.23
C HIS A 164 11.85 -8.29 21.58
N LYS A 165 12.84 -8.35 22.47
CA LYS A 165 12.61 -8.72 23.87
C LYS A 165 11.76 -7.61 24.52
N TYR A 166 10.65 -8.00 25.07
CA TYR A 166 9.76 -7.16 25.88
C TYR A 166 10.41 -6.79 27.19
#